data_19b747ad12a1976d2c3cceeaa9b0e648
#
_entry.id   19b747ad12a1976d2c3cceeaa9b0e648
#
_cell.length_a   1.000
_cell.length_b   1.000
_cell.length_c   1.000
_cell.angle_alpha   90.00
_cell.angle_beta   90.00
_cell.angle_gamma   90.00
#
_symmetry.space_group_name_H-M   'P 1'
#
loop_
_entity.id
_entity.type
_entity.pdbx_description
1 polymer ?
#
loop_
_entity_poly.entity_id
_entity_poly.type
_entity_poly.pdbx_seq_one_letter_code
_entity_poly.pdbx_strand_id
1 'polypeptide(L)'
;MSLVKSVFKVFDGKQKRKLFGMAFLILINSGVSLLGVSVLLPFIQAVTAPEELLANRYVAAFYEWMGMENPNELITAIAIGIVIVYLAKNAFIIFMNNMQYRFSYYGKREMQDRLMKYYISKDYTFFLNHNSAELMRDINNDPEMFYAAVLNMLQLAAELCTSTILIIFLVVTDPIITLGVALAMMLMVLLFMKKLKRTLARFGDERRKYNANIIQCMQQAFGGIKEIKIANRESYFEEEFRKQNGLYTYVIKQNAFLSSIPKPVMEALCIAGLMITIAVRINMTESDPTHFVGVLAVFAAAAFYLLPSANKMSEYLASIIHNGVVIHKIGEEYTKIRDLEIDLSEERDYPAMALEREIRVNDMTFTYPEMEEPVLSHVNVTIPKNSSVAFIGPSGAGKTTMVDLILGVLKPQEGQITLDGVDTVSYTHLT
;
A
#
# COMPACT_ATOMS: atom_id res chain seq x y z
N MET A 1 1.33 -17.32 8.91
CA MET A 1 -0.06 -16.95 8.55
C MET A 1 -0.04 -16.29 7.20
N SER A 2 -0.96 -16.54 6.26
CA SER A 2 -0.87 -15.89 4.95
C SER A 2 -1.16 -14.39 5.09
N LEU A 3 -0.41 -13.53 4.37
CA LEU A 3 -0.60 -12.07 4.34
C LEU A 3 -2.08 -11.69 4.14
N VAL A 4 -2.77 -12.43 3.28
CA VAL A 4 -4.20 -12.26 3.01
C VAL A 4 -5.05 -12.42 4.28
N LYS A 5 -4.78 -13.42 5.12
CA LYS A 5 -5.51 -13.60 6.39
C LYS A 5 -5.28 -12.44 7.36
N SER A 6 -4.06 -11.88 7.41
CA SER A 6 -3.75 -10.72 8.25
C SER A 6 -4.52 -9.48 7.79
N VAL A 7 -4.58 -9.23 6.47
CA VAL A 7 -5.37 -8.13 5.90
C VAL A 7 -6.86 -8.29 6.22
N PHE A 8 -7.42 -9.49 6.05
CA PHE A 8 -8.85 -9.72 6.35
C PHE A 8 -9.21 -9.56 7.84
N LYS A 9 -8.27 -9.72 8.76
CA LYS A 9 -8.50 -9.47 10.19
C LYS A 9 -8.67 -7.99 10.50
N VAL A 10 -7.94 -7.13 9.81
CA VAL A 10 -7.97 -5.66 10.00
C VAL A 10 -9.32 -5.08 9.61
N PHE A 11 -9.95 -5.62 8.56
CA PHE A 11 -11.18 -5.08 8.00
C PHE A 11 -12.44 -5.45 8.81
N ASP A 12 -13.31 -4.47 8.96
CA ASP A 12 -14.65 -4.65 9.51
C ASP A 12 -15.62 -5.32 8.51
N GLY A 13 -16.85 -5.60 8.94
CA GLY A 13 -17.88 -6.22 8.11
C GLY A 13 -18.27 -5.39 6.88
N LYS A 14 -18.26 -4.05 6.98
CA LYS A 14 -18.59 -3.15 5.87
C LYS A 14 -17.46 -3.14 4.84
N GLN A 15 -16.22 -3.08 5.29
CA GLN A 15 -15.03 -3.10 4.44
C GLN A 15 -14.88 -4.44 3.72
N LYS A 16 -15.13 -5.58 4.41
CA LYS A 16 -15.16 -6.92 3.78
C LYS A 16 -16.19 -7.01 2.68
N ARG A 17 -17.40 -6.49 2.88
CA ARG A 17 -18.46 -6.48 1.86
C ARG A 17 -18.04 -5.66 0.62
N LYS A 18 -17.39 -4.51 0.82
CA LYS A 18 -16.82 -3.71 -0.28
C LYS A 18 -15.75 -4.49 -1.05
N LEU A 19 -14.87 -5.23 -0.35
CA LEU A 19 -13.87 -6.10 -0.99
C LEU A 19 -14.49 -7.19 -1.86
N PHE A 20 -15.54 -7.85 -1.39
CA PHE A 20 -16.27 -8.83 -2.19
C PHE A 20 -16.94 -8.20 -3.43
N GLY A 21 -17.51 -7.01 -3.30
CA GLY A 21 -18.02 -6.25 -4.44
C GLY A 21 -16.94 -5.91 -5.46
N MET A 22 -15.75 -5.51 -5.01
CA MET A 22 -14.61 -5.27 -5.90
C MET A 22 -14.09 -6.55 -6.57
N ALA A 23 -14.07 -7.69 -5.87
CA ALA A 23 -13.72 -8.97 -6.48
C ALA A 23 -14.69 -9.33 -7.62
N PHE A 24 -15.98 -9.10 -7.45
CA PHE A 24 -16.98 -9.28 -8.51
C PHE A 24 -16.75 -8.33 -9.69
N LEU A 25 -16.45 -7.05 -9.43
CA LEU A 25 -16.11 -6.09 -10.50
C LEU A 25 -14.84 -6.49 -11.26
N ILE A 26 -13.86 -7.08 -10.59
CA ILE A 26 -12.63 -7.61 -11.20
C ILE A 26 -12.98 -8.73 -12.20
N LEU A 27 -13.87 -9.65 -11.85
CA LEU A 27 -14.32 -10.71 -12.75
C LEU A 27 -15.04 -10.14 -13.98
N ILE A 28 -15.91 -9.15 -13.81
CA ILE A 28 -16.57 -8.46 -14.93
C ILE A 28 -15.52 -7.79 -15.82
N ASN A 29 -14.57 -7.07 -15.22
CA ASN A 29 -13.48 -6.40 -15.96
C ASN A 29 -12.67 -7.39 -16.81
N SER A 30 -12.43 -8.57 -16.30
CA SER A 30 -11.69 -9.61 -17.02
C SER A 30 -12.48 -10.12 -18.22
N GLY A 31 -13.80 -10.29 -18.09
CA GLY A 31 -14.69 -10.62 -19.21
C GLY A 31 -14.76 -9.52 -20.27
N VAL A 32 -14.91 -8.26 -19.85
CA VAL A 32 -14.93 -7.11 -20.76
C VAL A 32 -13.58 -6.93 -21.47
N SER A 33 -12.47 -7.23 -20.81
CA SER A 33 -11.15 -7.20 -21.41
C SER A 33 -10.95 -8.27 -22.47
N LEU A 34 -11.53 -9.46 -22.26
CA LEU A 34 -11.56 -10.54 -23.24
C LEU A 34 -12.33 -10.10 -24.51
N LEU A 35 -13.50 -9.48 -24.34
CA LEU A 35 -14.27 -8.97 -25.49
C LEU A 35 -13.43 -8.01 -26.36
N GLY A 36 -12.61 -7.14 -25.72
CA GLY A 36 -11.74 -6.24 -26.45
C GLY A 36 -10.71 -6.94 -27.38
N VAL A 37 -10.23 -8.12 -26.99
CA VAL A 37 -9.29 -8.91 -27.82
C VAL A 37 -10.03 -9.79 -28.81
N SER A 38 -11.12 -10.45 -28.39
CA SER A 38 -11.88 -11.40 -29.22
C SER A 38 -12.56 -10.75 -30.42
N VAL A 39 -12.99 -9.48 -30.32
CA VAL A 39 -13.66 -8.76 -31.41
C VAL A 39 -12.70 -8.43 -32.58
N LEU A 40 -11.39 -8.51 -32.37
CA LEU A 40 -10.41 -8.31 -33.45
C LEU A 40 -10.44 -9.46 -34.46
N LEU A 41 -10.74 -10.69 -34.04
CA LEU A 41 -10.78 -11.83 -34.92
C LEU A 41 -11.86 -11.69 -36.04
N PRO A 42 -13.14 -11.44 -35.72
CA PRO A 42 -14.16 -11.22 -36.77
C PRO A 42 -13.89 -9.99 -37.62
N PHE A 43 -13.23 -8.94 -37.10
CA PHE A 43 -12.84 -7.79 -37.91
C PHE A 43 -11.82 -8.16 -38.98
N ILE A 44 -10.80 -8.92 -38.60
CA ILE A 44 -9.75 -9.35 -39.53
C ILE A 44 -10.34 -10.31 -40.58
N GLN A 45 -11.20 -11.23 -40.14
CA GLN A 45 -11.92 -12.11 -41.05
C GLN A 45 -12.82 -11.34 -42.03
N ALA A 46 -13.48 -10.26 -41.56
CA ALA A 46 -14.28 -9.40 -42.44
C ALA A 46 -13.42 -8.71 -43.53
N VAL A 47 -12.19 -8.37 -43.22
CA VAL A 47 -11.25 -7.72 -44.15
C VAL A 47 -10.61 -8.73 -45.09
N THR A 48 -10.23 -9.92 -44.60
CA THR A 48 -9.44 -10.91 -45.38
C THR A 48 -10.33 -11.92 -46.15
N ALA A 49 -11.47 -12.30 -45.58
CA ALA A 49 -12.37 -13.33 -46.14
C ALA A 49 -13.82 -12.99 -45.80
N PRO A 50 -14.41 -11.94 -46.36
CA PRO A 50 -15.80 -11.52 -46.01
C PRO A 50 -16.84 -12.58 -46.31
N GLU A 51 -16.63 -13.40 -47.34
CA GLU A 51 -17.56 -14.47 -47.71
C GLU A 51 -17.64 -15.58 -46.66
N GLU A 52 -16.52 -15.96 -46.08
CA GLU A 52 -16.48 -16.94 -44.98
C GLU A 52 -17.16 -16.42 -43.69
N LEU A 53 -17.01 -15.13 -43.42
CA LEU A 53 -17.63 -14.50 -42.25
C LEU A 53 -19.16 -14.44 -42.44
N LEU A 54 -19.65 -14.17 -43.66
CA LEU A 54 -21.08 -14.18 -44.00
C LEU A 54 -21.69 -15.58 -43.99
N ALA A 55 -20.89 -16.64 -44.11
CA ALA A 55 -21.38 -18.01 -43.92
C ALA A 55 -21.78 -18.29 -42.44
N ASN A 56 -21.35 -17.48 -41.48
CA ASN A 56 -21.78 -17.59 -40.11
C ASN A 56 -23.22 -17.06 -39.94
N ARG A 57 -24.14 -17.93 -39.49
CA ARG A 57 -25.55 -17.62 -39.31
C ARG A 57 -25.85 -16.33 -38.54
N TYR A 58 -25.05 -16.02 -37.53
CA TYR A 58 -25.27 -14.84 -36.68
C TYR A 58 -24.86 -13.56 -37.42
N VAL A 59 -23.76 -13.61 -38.15
CA VAL A 59 -23.26 -12.49 -38.95
C VAL A 59 -24.19 -12.22 -40.14
N ALA A 60 -24.63 -13.27 -40.84
CA ALA A 60 -25.60 -13.17 -41.93
C ALA A 60 -26.90 -12.52 -41.44
N ALA A 61 -27.46 -12.99 -40.31
CA ALA A 61 -28.66 -12.40 -39.74
C ALA A 61 -28.48 -10.91 -39.35
N PHE A 62 -27.28 -10.52 -38.83
CA PHE A 62 -26.96 -9.14 -38.53
C PHE A 62 -26.85 -8.31 -39.79
N TYR A 63 -26.22 -8.84 -40.83
CA TYR A 63 -26.06 -8.21 -42.15
C TYR A 63 -27.41 -7.90 -42.79
N GLU A 64 -28.31 -8.88 -42.81
CA GLU A 64 -29.69 -8.73 -43.32
C GLU A 64 -30.52 -7.77 -42.48
N TRP A 65 -30.40 -7.84 -41.15
CA TRP A 65 -31.15 -6.96 -40.23
C TRP A 65 -30.79 -5.49 -40.41
N MET A 66 -29.49 -5.20 -40.68
CA MET A 66 -29.00 -3.83 -40.94
C MET A 66 -29.27 -3.36 -42.39
N GLY A 67 -29.78 -4.23 -43.27
CA GLY A 67 -30.04 -3.90 -44.67
C GLY A 67 -28.78 -3.54 -45.47
N MET A 68 -27.64 -4.18 -45.14
CA MET A 68 -26.40 -3.92 -45.82
C MET A 68 -26.38 -4.55 -47.23
N GLU A 69 -25.86 -3.77 -48.21
CA GLU A 69 -25.78 -4.23 -49.60
C GLU A 69 -24.33 -4.59 -49.98
N ASN A 70 -23.35 -4.00 -49.31
CA ASN A 70 -21.93 -4.17 -49.66
C ASN A 70 -21.13 -4.74 -48.48
N PRO A 71 -20.14 -5.63 -48.68
CA PRO A 71 -19.24 -6.13 -47.66
C PRO A 71 -18.48 -5.03 -46.91
N ASN A 72 -18.20 -3.89 -47.55
CA ASN A 72 -17.54 -2.75 -46.92
C ASN A 72 -18.38 -2.10 -45.81
N GLU A 73 -19.70 -2.17 -45.91
CA GLU A 73 -20.58 -1.66 -44.86
C GLU A 73 -20.50 -2.52 -43.58
N LEU A 74 -20.35 -3.84 -43.75
CA LEU A 74 -20.13 -4.75 -42.65
C LEU A 74 -18.79 -4.47 -41.94
N ILE A 75 -17.70 -4.26 -42.70
CA ILE A 75 -16.40 -3.90 -42.16
C ILE A 75 -16.50 -2.60 -41.37
N THR A 76 -17.19 -1.60 -41.90
CA THR A 76 -17.40 -0.30 -41.25
C THR A 76 -18.21 -0.45 -39.95
N ALA A 77 -19.29 -1.24 -39.98
CA ALA A 77 -20.13 -1.49 -38.81
C ALA A 77 -19.35 -2.21 -37.71
N ILE A 78 -18.55 -3.23 -38.04
CA ILE A 78 -17.68 -3.93 -37.09
C ILE A 78 -16.63 -2.96 -36.52
N ALA A 79 -16.00 -2.13 -37.36
CA ALA A 79 -15.02 -1.14 -36.91
C ALA A 79 -15.62 -0.15 -35.88
N ILE A 80 -16.82 0.39 -36.17
CA ILE A 80 -17.53 1.26 -35.22
C ILE A 80 -17.86 0.50 -33.94
N GLY A 81 -18.33 -0.76 -34.06
CA GLY A 81 -18.61 -1.62 -32.90
C GLY A 81 -17.37 -1.81 -32.02
N ILE A 82 -16.20 -2.05 -32.62
CA ILE A 82 -14.93 -2.15 -31.88
C ILE A 82 -14.64 -0.86 -31.11
N VAL A 83 -14.77 0.30 -31.75
CA VAL A 83 -14.54 1.60 -31.09
C VAL A 83 -15.45 1.74 -29.87
N ILE A 84 -16.75 1.42 -30.01
CA ILE A 84 -17.70 1.49 -28.90
C ILE A 84 -17.30 0.53 -27.77
N VAL A 85 -16.96 -0.72 -28.10
CA VAL A 85 -16.51 -1.72 -27.12
C VAL A 85 -15.25 -1.25 -26.37
N TYR A 86 -14.26 -0.68 -27.09
CA TYR A 86 -13.06 -0.16 -26.46
C TYR A 86 -13.31 1.06 -25.59
N LEU A 87 -14.20 1.95 -25.97
CA LEU A 87 -14.59 3.11 -25.15
C LEU A 87 -15.31 2.62 -23.87
N ALA A 88 -16.27 1.72 -24.01
CA ALA A 88 -16.99 1.14 -22.86
C ALA A 88 -16.06 0.38 -21.92
N LYS A 89 -15.16 -0.45 -22.46
CA LYS A 89 -14.12 -1.17 -21.69
C LYS A 89 -13.25 -0.21 -20.89
N ASN A 90 -12.70 0.82 -21.55
CA ASN A 90 -11.81 1.75 -20.88
C ASN A 90 -12.55 2.60 -19.83
N ALA A 91 -13.79 3.01 -20.08
CA ALA A 91 -14.63 3.67 -19.10
C ALA A 91 -14.86 2.78 -17.86
N PHE A 92 -15.11 1.47 -18.08
CA PHE A 92 -15.27 0.51 -16.99
C PHE A 92 -13.98 0.32 -16.17
N ILE A 93 -12.82 0.24 -16.84
CA ILE A 93 -11.49 0.17 -16.17
C ILE A 93 -11.26 1.40 -15.29
N ILE A 94 -11.56 2.61 -15.82
CA ILE A 94 -11.44 3.86 -15.05
C ILE A 94 -12.36 3.85 -13.83
N PHE A 95 -13.61 3.41 -14.01
CA PHE A 95 -14.56 3.29 -12.90
C PHE A 95 -14.07 2.30 -11.83
N MET A 96 -13.59 1.13 -12.23
CA MET A 96 -13.05 0.11 -11.32
C MET A 96 -11.83 0.62 -10.55
N ASN A 97 -10.88 1.27 -11.25
CA ASN A 97 -9.71 1.86 -10.62
C ASN A 97 -10.09 2.93 -9.59
N ASN A 98 -11.06 3.80 -9.93
CA ASN A 98 -11.55 4.81 -8.99
C ASN A 98 -12.16 4.17 -7.74
N MET A 99 -12.90 3.07 -7.88
CA MET A 99 -13.46 2.33 -6.73
C MET A 99 -12.35 1.73 -5.85
N GLN A 100 -11.30 1.16 -6.45
CA GLN A 100 -10.15 0.63 -5.73
C GLN A 100 -9.36 1.74 -5.00
N TYR A 101 -9.11 2.86 -5.66
CA TYR A 101 -8.45 4.02 -5.06
C TYR A 101 -9.29 4.59 -3.91
N ARG A 102 -10.59 4.79 -4.10
CA ARG A 102 -11.49 5.25 -3.03
C ARG A 102 -11.45 4.33 -1.83
N PHE A 103 -11.50 3.03 -2.03
CA PHE A 103 -11.42 2.06 -0.93
C PHE A 103 -10.10 2.19 -0.17
N SER A 104 -8.98 2.25 -0.89
CA SER A 104 -7.65 2.32 -0.28
C SER A 104 -7.43 3.65 0.44
N TYR A 105 -7.63 4.79 -0.21
CA TYR A 105 -7.32 6.09 0.38
C TYR A 105 -8.28 6.51 1.49
N TYR A 106 -9.58 6.23 1.36
CA TYR A 106 -10.52 6.50 2.46
C TYR A 106 -10.34 5.53 3.63
N GLY A 107 -9.99 4.27 3.36
CA GLY A 107 -9.64 3.33 4.41
C GLY A 107 -8.37 3.72 5.16
N LYS A 108 -7.33 4.19 4.44
CA LYS A 108 -6.13 4.78 5.07
C LYS A 108 -6.51 5.92 6.02
N ARG A 109 -7.30 6.88 5.55
CA ARG A 109 -7.75 8.01 6.36
C ARG A 109 -8.48 7.56 7.62
N GLU A 110 -9.45 6.66 7.47
CA GLU A 110 -10.23 6.14 8.61
C GLU A 110 -9.32 5.47 9.65
N MET A 111 -8.30 4.73 9.22
CA MET A 111 -7.32 4.12 10.10
C MET A 111 -6.45 5.17 10.81
N GLN A 112 -5.98 6.19 10.10
CA GLN A 112 -5.18 7.28 10.66
C GLN A 112 -5.95 8.08 11.70
N ASP A 113 -7.20 8.46 11.37
CA ASP A 113 -8.09 9.20 12.28
C ASP A 113 -8.32 8.39 13.58
N ARG A 114 -8.49 7.07 13.46
CA ARG A 114 -8.71 6.19 14.61
C ARG A 114 -7.46 6.00 15.46
N LEU A 115 -6.30 5.83 14.84
CA LEU A 115 -5.02 5.74 15.56
C LEU A 115 -4.70 7.04 16.29
N MET A 116 -4.93 8.19 15.67
CA MET A 116 -4.75 9.50 16.31
C MET A 116 -5.64 9.64 17.52
N LYS A 117 -6.94 9.31 17.37
CA LYS A 117 -7.90 9.30 18.47
C LYS A 117 -7.47 8.37 19.61
N TYR A 118 -6.99 7.17 19.27
CA TYR A 118 -6.51 6.19 20.24
C TYR A 118 -5.29 6.68 21.02
N TYR A 119 -4.28 7.24 20.33
CA TYR A 119 -3.09 7.71 21.03
C TYR A 119 -3.40 8.94 21.91
N ILE A 120 -4.18 9.91 21.44
CA ILE A 120 -4.54 11.07 22.24
C ILE A 120 -5.33 10.68 23.50
N SER A 121 -6.10 9.59 23.47
CA SER A 121 -6.86 9.12 24.63
C SER A 121 -6.00 8.42 25.70
N LYS A 122 -4.69 8.25 25.46
CA LYS A 122 -3.78 7.60 26.41
C LYS A 122 -3.36 8.55 27.52
N ASP A 123 -3.16 7.99 28.71
CA ASP A 123 -2.58 8.71 29.85
C ASP A 123 -1.16 9.21 29.53
N TYR A 124 -0.76 10.27 30.19
CA TYR A 124 0.58 10.89 29.97
C TYR A 124 1.73 9.92 30.19
N THR A 125 1.60 8.97 31.14
CA THR A 125 2.58 7.91 31.40
C THR A 125 2.89 7.06 30.17
N PHE A 126 1.93 6.87 29.27
CA PHE A 126 2.16 6.20 27.99
C PHE A 126 3.18 6.95 27.14
N PHE A 127 3.12 8.29 27.08
CA PHE A 127 4.03 9.11 26.26
C PHE A 127 5.43 9.21 26.82
N LEU A 128 5.61 8.97 28.13
CA LEU A 128 6.95 8.92 28.75
C LEU A 128 7.75 7.71 28.25
N ASN A 129 7.05 6.60 27.95
CA ASN A 129 7.66 5.33 27.56
C ASN A 129 7.67 5.10 26.04
N HIS A 130 7.08 6.00 25.26
CA HIS A 130 7.00 5.86 23.80
C HIS A 130 7.67 7.06 23.10
N ASN A 131 8.48 6.74 22.10
CA ASN A 131 9.09 7.78 21.30
C ASN A 131 8.04 8.41 20.36
N SER A 132 7.93 9.74 20.39
CA SER A 132 7.02 10.49 19.50
C SER A 132 7.22 10.17 18.01
N ALA A 133 8.46 9.89 17.59
CA ALA A 133 8.77 9.48 16.22
C ALA A 133 8.16 8.12 15.85
N GLU A 134 8.05 7.19 16.82
CA GLU A 134 7.34 5.92 16.63
C GLU A 134 5.85 6.13 16.45
N LEU A 135 5.24 6.92 17.31
CA LEU A 135 3.80 7.22 17.23
C LEU A 135 3.45 7.94 15.92
N MET A 136 4.28 8.89 15.48
CA MET A 136 4.12 9.55 14.18
C MET A 136 4.21 8.55 13.01
N ARG A 137 5.15 7.60 13.07
CA ARG A 137 5.28 6.55 12.06
C ARG A 137 4.04 5.65 12.05
N ASP A 138 3.57 5.22 13.21
CA ASP A 138 2.43 4.33 13.36
C ASP A 138 1.13 4.96 12.87
N ILE A 139 0.98 6.29 13.01
CA ILE A 139 -0.19 7.02 12.49
C ILE A 139 -0.06 7.30 10.98
N ASN A 140 1.12 7.67 10.50
CA ASN A 140 1.27 8.18 9.14
C ASN A 140 1.77 7.11 8.16
N ASN A 141 2.90 6.48 8.44
CA ASN A 141 3.58 5.61 7.48
C ASN A 141 2.98 4.20 7.45
N ASP A 142 2.67 3.62 8.59
CA ASP A 142 2.20 2.23 8.67
C ASP A 142 0.83 2.05 7.98
N PRO A 143 -0.19 2.93 8.18
CA PRO A 143 -1.44 2.88 7.42
C PRO A 143 -1.26 3.10 5.92
N GLU A 144 -0.32 3.97 5.51
CA GLU A 144 -0.01 4.19 4.11
C GLU A 144 0.54 2.92 3.45
N MET A 145 1.55 2.30 4.08
CA MET A 145 2.14 1.05 3.59
C MET A 145 1.11 -0.10 3.57
N PHE A 146 0.26 -0.19 4.58
CA PHE A 146 -0.80 -1.20 4.66
C PHE A 146 -1.80 -1.05 3.50
N TYR A 147 -2.36 0.14 3.30
CA TYR A 147 -3.36 0.36 2.24
C TYR A 147 -2.75 0.37 0.84
N ALA A 148 -1.48 0.75 0.68
CA ALA A 148 -0.74 0.56 -0.57
C ALA A 148 -0.61 -0.94 -0.91
N ALA A 149 -0.31 -1.78 0.07
CA ALA A 149 -0.27 -3.23 -0.14
C ALA A 149 -1.66 -3.80 -0.50
N VAL A 150 -2.72 -3.36 0.17
CA VAL A 150 -4.10 -3.76 -0.14
C VAL A 150 -4.49 -3.38 -1.56
N LEU A 151 -4.17 -2.14 -1.99
CA LEU A 151 -4.41 -1.69 -3.35
C LEU A 151 -3.67 -2.56 -4.37
N ASN A 152 -2.39 -2.83 -4.12
CA ASN A 152 -1.59 -3.68 -4.99
C ASN A 152 -2.10 -5.14 -5.02
N MET A 153 -2.66 -5.67 -3.92
CA MET A 153 -3.32 -6.98 -3.92
C MET A 153 -4.56 -7.00 -4.82
N LEU A 154 -5.39 -5.95 -4.79
CA LEU A 154 -6.58 -5.83 -5.65
C LEU A 154 -6.19 -5.70 -7.13
N GLN A 155 -5.18 -4.89 -7.42
CA GLN A 155 -4.65 -4.70 -8.79
C GLN A 155 -3.99 -5.98 -9.31
N LEU A 156 -3.22 -6.68 -8.47
CA LEU A 156 -2.65 -7.98 -8.82
C LEU A 156 -3.73 -9.02 -9.13
N ALA A 157 -4.78 -9.08 -8.31
CA ALA A 157 -5.91 -9.97 -8.56
C ALA A 157 -6.60 -9.66 -9.90
N ALA A 158 -6.78 -8.37 -10.24
CA ALA A 158 -7.35 -7.95 -11.52
C ALA A 158 -6.49 -8.38 -12.71
N GLU A 159 -5.17 -8.14 -12.65
CA GLU A 159 -4.26 -8.55 -13.72
C GLU A 159 -4.17 -10.08 -13.85
N LEU A 160 -4.16 -10.82 -12.73
CA LEU A 160 -4.18 -12.29 -12.74
C LEU A 160 -5.45 -12.85 -13.37
N CYS A 161 -6.63 -12.36 -12.98
CA CYS A 161 -7.90 -12.79 -13.55
C CYS A 161 -7.96 -12.52 -15.06
N THR A 162 -7.59 -11.30 -15.47
CA THR A 162 -7.64 -10.92 -16.87
C THR A 162 -6.65 -11.71 -17.73
N SER A 163 -5.41 -11.89 -17.24
CA SER A 163 -4.39 -12.68 -17.95
C SER A 163 -4.78 -14.14 -18.04
N THR A 164 -5.36 -14.72 -17.00
CA THR A 164 -5.83 -16.11 -17.01
C THR A 164 -6.91 -16.32 -18.06
N ILE A 165 -7.91 -15.44 -18.11
CA ILE A 165 -9.01 -15.54 -19.10
C ILE A 165 -8.47 -15.38 -20.53
N LEU A 166 -7.52 -14.44 -20.75
CA LEU A 166 -6.88 -14.27 -22.06
C LEU A 166 -6.06 -15.50 -22.46
N ILE A 167 -5.30 -16.09 -21.54
CA ILE A 167 -4.53 -17.32 -21.85
C ILE A 167 -5.46 -18.47 -22.20
N ILE A 168 -6.57 -18.66 -21.47
CA ILE A 168 -7.57 -19.67 -21.78
C ILE A 168 -8.13 -19.43 -23.19
N PHE A 169 -8.48 -18.19 -23.54
CA PHE A 169 -8.95 -17.83 -24.86
C PHE A 169 -7.92 -18.17 -25.96
N LEU A 170 -6.66 -17.84 -25.76
CA LEU A 170 -5.59 -18.17 -26.71
C LEU A 170 -5.39 -19.66 -26.89
N VAL A 171 -5.48 -20.45 -25.80
CA VAL A 171 -5.40 -21.92 -25.86
C VAL A 171 -6.57 -22.50 -26.66
N VAL A 172 -7.76 -21.94 -26.55
CA VAL A 172 -8.93 -22.36 -27.34
C VAL A 172 -8.79 -21.97 -28.80
N THR A 173 -8.18 -20.80 -29.09
CA THR A 173 -7.98 -20.30 -30.46
C THR A 173 -6.91 -21.09 -31.21
N ASP A 174 -5.72 -21.26 -30.64
CA ASP A 174 -4.66 -22.11 -31.18
C ASP A 174 -3.75 -22.64 -30.06
N PRO A 175 -3.92 -23.92 -29.68
CA PRO A 175 -3.15 -24.51 -28.57
C PRO A 175 -1.65 -24.61 -28.87
N ILE A 176 -1.25 -24.81 -30.15
CA ILE A 176 0.15 -25.03 -30.51
C ILE A 176 0.93 -23.75 -30.37
N ILE A 177 0.42 -22.64 -30.94
CA ILE A 177 1.04 -21.31 -30.83
C ILE A 177 1.11 -20.89 -29.36
N THR A 178 0.01 -21.07 -28.61
CA THR A 178 -0.06 -20.70 -27.19
C THR A 178 0.95 -21.48 -26.35
N LEU A 179 1.08 -22.78 -26.56
CA LEU A 179 2.05 -23.62 -25.83
C LEU A 179 3.49 -23.23 -26.17
N GLY A 180 3.81 -22.95 -27.44
CA GLY A 180 5.13 -22.50 -27.87
C GLY A 180 5.55 -21.19 -27.19
N VAL A 181 4.69 -20.19 -27.21
CA VAL A 181 4.94 -18.89 -26.54
C VAL A 181 5.03 -19.05 -25.03
N ALA A 182 4.12 -19.81 -24.41
CA ALA A 182 4.11 -20.07 -22.97
C ALA A 182 5.39 -20.79 -22.50
N LEU A 183 5.88 -21.79 -23.27
CA LEU A 183 7.11 -22.50 -22.97
C LEU A 183 8.33 -21.57 -23.03
N ALA A 184 8.41 -20.72 -24.05
CA ALA A 184 9.48 -19.75 -24.19
C ALA A 184 9.51 -18.74 -23.03
N MET A 185 8.35 -18.22 -22.64
CA MET A 185 8.21 -17.32 -21.49
C MET A 185 8.55 -18.02 -20.17
N MET A 186 8.07 -19.23 -19.95
CA MET A 186 8.35 -20.01 -18.74
C MET A 186 9.84 -20.31 -18.57
N LEU A 187 10.51 -20.74 -19.66
CA LEU A 187 11.95 -21.01 -19.65
C LEU A 187 12.74 -19.76 -19.26
N MET A 188 12.37 -18.62 -19.79
CA MET A 188 13.00 -17.34 -19.47
C MET A 188 12.80 -16.95 -18.00
N VAL A 189 11.58 -17.06 -17.48
CA VAL A 189 11.30 -16.76 -16.07
C VAL A 189 12.16 -17.62 -15.15
N LEU A 190 12.29 -18.92 -15.44
CA LEU A 190 13.11 -19.84 -14.66
C LEU A 190 14.61 -19.49 -14.70
N LEU A 191 15.14 -19.17 -15.88
CA LEU A 191 16.56 -18.88 -16.05
C LEU A 191 16.97 -17.51 -15.50
N PHE A 192 16.13 -16.50 -15.68
CA PHE A 192 16.49 -15.11 -15.42
C PHE A 192 16.10 -14.64 -14.01
N MET A 193 14.91 -15.02 -13.52
CA MET A 193 14.37 -14.52 -12.26
C MET A 193 15.18 -14.98 -11.04
N LYS A 194 15.73 -16.20 -11.04
CA LYS A 194 16.48 -16.72 -9.89
C LYS A 194 17.75 -15.92 -9.60
N LYS A 195 18.49 -15.53 -10.64
CA LYS A 195 19.73 -14.73 -10.53
C LYS A 195 19.42 -13.26 -10.20
N LEU A 196 18.43 -12.70 -10.88
CA LEU A 196 18.02 -11.31 -10.72
C LEU A 196 17.46 -11.05 -9.31
N LYS A 197 16.61 -11.94 -8.79
CA LYS A 197 16.00 -11.83 -7.46
C LYS A 197 17.05 -11.73 -6.33
N ARG A 198 18.11 -12.55 -6.38
CA ARG A 198 19.18 -12.51 -5.38
C ARG A 198 19.93 -11.17 -5.40
N THR A 199 20.24 -10.67 -6.59
CA THR A 199 20.96 -9.41 -6.77
C THR A 199 20.12 -8.22 -6.34
N LEU A 200 18.84 -8.20 -6.69
CA LEU A 200 17.90 -7.16 -6.25
C LEU A 200 17.69 -7.15 -4.73
N ALA A 201 17.59 -8.33 -4.10
CA ALA A 201 17.48 -8.43 -2.64
C ALA A 201 18.72 -7.82 -1.95
N ARG A 202 19.92 -8.13 -2.44
CA ARG A 202 21.17 -7.56 -1.91
C ARG A 202 21.18 -6.04 -2.03
N PHE A 203 20.86 -5.49 -3.19
CA PHE A 203 20.77 -4.03 -3.36
C PHE A 203 19.65 -3.40 -2.51
N GLY A 204 18.58 -4.11 -2.23
CA GLY A 204 17.55 -3.68 -1.30
C GLY A 204 18.08 -3.50 0.13
N ASP A 205 18.90 -4.44 0.61
CA ASP A 205 19.53 -4.37 1.94
C ASP A 205 20.60 -3.27 2.01
N GLU A 206 21.46 -3.17 1.00
CA GLU A 206 22.47 -2.10 0.90
C GLU A 206 21.80 -0.71 0.85
N ARG A 207 20.69 -0.56 0.13
CA ARG A 207 19.89 0.67 0.10
C ARG A 207 19.40 1.08 1.49
N ARG A 208 18.85 0.11 2.25
CA ARG A 208 18.39 0.38 3.63
C ARG A 208 19.53 0.84 4.52
N LYS A 209 20.69 0.18 4.45
CA LYS A 209 21.87 0.52 5.22
C LYS A 209 22.37 1.94 4.92
N TYR A 210 22.58 2.27 3.64
CA TYR A 210 23.10 3.60 3.27
C TYR A 210 22.09 4.72 3.55
N ASN A 211 20.78 4.46 3.39
CA ASN A 211 19.75 5.41 3.77
C ASN A 211 19.77 5.71 5.28
N ALA A 212 19.93 4.69 6.11
CA ALA A 212 20.07 4.88 7.56
C ALA A 212 21.31 5.71 7.91
N ASN A 213 22.46 5.45 7.27
CA ASN A 213 23.68 6.22 7.47
C ASN A 213 23.52 7.70 7.07
N ILE A 214 22.83 7.97 5.96
CA ILE A 214 22.52 9.34 5.51
C ILE A 214 21.66 10.06 6.55
N ILE A 215 20.60 9.43 7.05
CA ILE A 215 19.72 9.99 8.07
C ILE A 215 20.51 10.26 9.34
N GLN A 216 21.34 9.33 9.79
CA GLN A 216 22.19 9.49 10.97
C GLN A 216 23.16 10.66 10.79
N CYS A 217 23.82 10.77 9.65
CA CYS A 217 24.72 11.89 9.35
C CYS A 217 23.99 13.24 9.42
N MET A 218 22.78 13.33 8.84
CA MET A 218 21.96 14.54 8.90
C MET A 218 21.52 14.87 10.34
N GLN A 219 21.10 13.86 11.12
CA GLN A 219 20.71 14.07 12.51
C GLN A 219 21.88 14.56 13.37
N GLN A 220 23.08 13.99 13.19
CA GLN A 220 24.29 14.44 13.88
C GLN A 220 24.69 15.85 13.46
N ALA A 221 24.63 16.16 12.16
CA ALA A 221 24.99 17.47 11.64
C ALA A 221 24.04 18.57 12.13
N PHE A 222 22.72 18.35 12.02
CA PHE A 222 21.74 19.37 12.43
C PHE A 222 21.50 19.39 13.93
N GLY A 223 21.60 18.26 14.62
CA GLY A 223 21.49 18.18 16.08
C GLY A 223 22.66 18.83 16.81
N GLY A 224 23.88 18.76 16.22
CA GLY A 224 25.10 19.38 16.75
C GLY A 224 25.54 20.62 15.97
N ILE A 225 24.64 21.32 15.28
CA ILE A 225 25.02 22.41 14.36
C ILE A 225 25.78 23.54 15.03
N LYS A 226 25.46 23.85 16.28
CA LYS A 226 26.14 24.88 17.06
C LYS A 226 27.61 24.51 17.30
N GLU A 227 27.84 23.28 17.72
CA GLU A 227 29.18 22.74 18.00
C GLU A 227 30.02 22.66 16.72
N ILE A 228 29.39 22.23 15.61
CA ILE A 228 30.01 22.16 14.28
C ILE A 228 30.45 23.55 13.84
N LYS A 229 29.59 24.56 13.99
CA LYS A 229 29.90 25.96 13.66
C LYS A 229 31.04 26.53 14.50
N ILE A 230 31.05 26.25 15.82
CA ILE A 230 32.12 26.71 16.73
C ILE A 230 33.45 26.03 16.37
N ALA A 231 33.39 24.73 16.01
CA ALA A 231 34.62 23.97 15.71
C ALA A 231 35.08 24.11 14.25
N ASN A 232 34.35 24.84 13.36
CA ASN A 232 34.64 24.94 11.92
C ASN A 232 34.80 23.57 11.24
N ARG A 233 33.87 22.65 11.52
CA ARG A 233 33.91 21.26 11.03
C ARG A 233 32.82 20.94 9.98
N GLU A 234 32.26 21.91 9.30
CA GLU A 234 31.23 21.75 8.28
C GLU A 234 31.68 20.84 7.13
N SER A 235 32.94 21.02 6.69
CA SER A 235 33.51 20.23 5.58
C SER A 235 33.56 18.72 5.89
N TYR A 236 33.79 18.34 7.15
CA TYR A 236 33.77 16.93 7.55
C TYR A 236 32.39 16.30 7.35
N PHE A 237 31.33 16.97 7.79
CA PHE A 237 29.95 16.45 7.64
C PHE A 237 29.49 16.49 6.19
N GLU A 238 29.89 17.50 5.40
CA GLU A 238 29.63 17.55 3.97
C GLU A 238 30.29 16.39 3.24
N GLU A 239 31.56 16.09 3.53
CA GLU A 239 32.29 14.99 2.90
C GLU A 239 31.71 13.62 3.27
N GLU A 240 31.38 13.39 4.56
CA GLU A 240 30.78 12.15 5.01
C GLU A 240 29.37 11.96 4.37
N PHE A 241 28.55 13.02 4.35
CA PHE A 241 27.27 12.99 3.65
C PHE A 241 27.45 12.68 2.15
N ARG A 242 28.39 13.33 1.47
CA ARG A 242 28.67 13.11 0.04
C ARG A 242 29.08 11.65 -0.22
N LYS A 243 29.90 11.07 0.65
CA LYS A 243 30.32 9.67 0.56
C LYS A 243 29.15 8.72 0.70
N GLN A 244 28.34 8.86 1.76
CA GLN A 244 27.17 7.99 2.00
C GLN A 244 26.12 8.15 0.90
N ASN A 245 25.85 9.39 0.46
CA ASN A 245 24.91 9.69 -0.61
C ASN A 245 25.40 9.14 -1.97
N GLY A 246 26.70 9.15 -2.23
CA GLY A 246 27.28 8.53 -3.43
C GLY A 246 27.05 7.02 -3.46
N LEU A 247 27.28 6.32 -2.34
CA LEU A 247 26.99 4.88 -2.22
C LEU A 247 25.50 4.56 -2.37
N TYR A 248 24.65 5.35 -1.73
CA TYR A 248 23.21 5.22 -1.83
C TYR A 248 22.70 5.41 -3.28
N THR A 249 23.18 6.47 -3.94
CA THR A 249 22.85 6.77 -5.34
C THR A 249 23.27 5.65 -6.29
N TYR A 250 24.48 5.11 -6.09
CA TYR A 250 24.95 3.97 -6.87
C TYR A 250 24.02 2.75 -6.73
N VAL A 251 23.64 2.40 -5.50
CA VAL A 251 22.77 1.26 -5.22
C VAL A 251 21.37 1.47 -5.81
N ILE A 252 20.78 2.68 -5.67
CA ILE A 252 19.48 3.00 -6.27
C ILE A 252 19.54 2.88 -7.78
N LYS A 253 20.57 3.46 -8.42
CA LYS A 253 20.79 3.37 -9.86
C LYS A 253 20.86 1.90 -10.32
N GLN A 254 21.65 1.08 -9.62
CA GLN A 254 21.80 -0.34 -9.97
C GLN A 254 20.49 -1.11 -9.80
N ASN A 255 19.77 -0.84 -8.71
CA ASN A 255 18.46 -1.46 -8.47
C ASN A 255 17.45 -1.07 -9.55
N ALA A 256 17.36 0.22 -9.91
CA ALA A 256 16.48 0.72 -10.96
C ALA A 256 16.84 0.10 -12.33
N PHE A 257 18.12 0.07 -12.67
CA PHE A 257 18.60 -0.54 -13.92
C PHE A 257 18.25 -2.03 -14.00
N LEU A 258 18.58 -2.82 -12.97
CA LEU A 258 18.26 -4.25 -12.95
C LEU A 258 16.76 -4.52 -12.96
N SER A 259 15.96 -3.67 -12.32
CA SER A 259 14.50 -3.77 -12.34
C SER A 259 13.91 -3.44 -13.72
N SER A 260 14.60 -2.66 -14.54
CA SER A 260 14.14 -2.33 -15.91
C SER A 260 14.43 -3.42 -16.95
N ILE A 261 15.41 -4.32 -16.70
CA ILE A 261 15.85 -5.34 -17.66
C ILE A 261 14.75 -6.38 -18.00
N PRO A 262 13.93 -6.89 -17.08
CA PRO A 262 12.93 -7.91 -17.40
C PRO A 262 11.98 -7.52 -18.52
N LYS A 263 11.54 -6.27 -18.57
CA LYS A 263 10.55 -5.77 -19.54
C LYS A 263 11.02 -5.94 -20.99
N PRO A 264 12.13 -5.32 -21.45
CA PRO A 264 12.57 -5.46 -22.83
C PRO A 264 12.98 -6.89 -23.19
N VAL A 265 13.52 -7.66 -22.23
CA VAL A 265 13.87 -9.07 -22.49
C VAL A 265 12.61 -9.93 -22.68
N MET A 266 11.57 -9.74 -21.86
CA MET A 266 10.29 -10.43 -22.05
C MET A 266 9.63 -10.06 -23.39
N GLU A 267 9.66 -8.80 -23.77
CA GLU A 267 9.12 -8.32 -25.04
C GLU A 267 9.83 -8.98 -26.22
N ALA A 268 11.17 -8.96 -26.24
CA ALA A 268 11.96 -9.59 -27.29
C ALA A 268 11.70 -11.08 -27.41
N LEU A 269 11.60 -11.80 -26.29
CA LEU A 269 11.36 -13.24 -26.28
C LEU A 269 9.91 -13.62 -26.65
N CYS A 270 8.95 -12.80 -26.27
CA CYS A 270 7.56 -12.99 -26.70
C CYS A 270 7.44 -12.86 -28.22
N ILE A 271 8.03 -11.82 -28.80
CA ILE A 271 8.04 -11.62 -30.26
C ILE A 271 8.82 -12.74 -30.96
N ALA A 272 10.00 -13.12 -30.44
CA ALA A 272 10.79 -14.21 -30.99
C ALA A 272 10.04 -15.55 -30.93
N GLY A 273 9.43 -15.86 -29.77
CA GLY A 273 8.63 -17.08 -29.61
C GLY A 273 7.44 -17.13 -30.57
N LEU A 274 6.74 -16.00 -30.73
CA LEU A 274 5.66 -15.85 -31.69
C LEU A 274 6.16 -16.13 -33.13
N MET A 275 7.23 -15.46 -33.55
CA MET A 275 7.77 -15.58 -34.92
C MET A 275 8.29 -17.00 -35.19
N ILE A 276 8.97 -17.63 -34.25
CA ILE A 276 9.45 -19.01 -34.38
C ILE A 276 8.27 -19.97 -34.52
N THR A 277 7.24 -19.83 -33.66
CA THR A 277 6.07 -20.72 -33.72
C THR A 277 5.31 -20.57 -35.03
N ILE A 278 5.20 -19.34 -35.56
CA ILE A 278 4.63 -19.04 -36.86
C ILE A 278 5.44 -19.71 -37.97
N ALA A 279 6.76 -19.53 -37.96
CA ALA A 279 7.64 -20.13 -38.98
C ALA A 279 7.55 -21.66 -38.98
N VAL A 280 7.51 -22.28 -37.81
CA VAL A 280 7.32 -23.74 -37.68
C VAL A 280 5.96 -24.16 -38.25
N ARG A 281 4.89 -23.42 -37.92
CA ARG A 281 3.54 -23.79 -38.35
C ARG A 281 3.33 -23.66 -39.87
N ILE A 282 3.86 -22.61 -40.50
CA ILE A 282 3.81 -22.45 -41.94
C ILE A 282 4.49 -23.63 -42.67
N ASN A 283 5.58 -24.15 -42.09
CA ASN A 283 6.31 -25.27 -42.68
C ASN A 283 5.68 -26.63 -42.41
N MET A 284 4.80 -26.76 -41.38
CA MET A 284 4.19 -28.03 -40.99
C MET A 284 2.78 -28.25 -41.54
N THR A 285 2.10 -27.22 -42.03
CA THR A 285 0.66 -27.32 -42.40
C THR A 285 0.43 -26.56 -43.71
N GLU A 286 -0.17 -27.20 -44.71
CA GLU A 286 -0.74 -26.58 -45.89
C GLU A 286 -2.05 -25.82 -45.53
N SER A 287 -1.98 -24.88 -44.60
CA SER A 287 -3.16 -24.13 -44.13
C SER A 287 -3.40 -22.92 -45.01
N ASP A 288 -4.67 -22.57 -45.22
CA ASP A 288 -5.07 -21.36 -45.92
C ASP A 288 -4.45 -20.11 -45.30
N PRO A 289 -3.69 -19.30 -46.05
CA PRO A 289 -2.98 -18.12 -45.56
C PRO A 289 -3.91 -17.09 -44.89
N THR A 290 -5.17 -17.02 -45.31
CA THR A 290 -6.16 -16.05 -44.80
C THR A 290 -6.59 -16.30 -43.34
N HIS A 291 -6.85 -17.55 -43.02
CA HIS A 291 -7.17 -17.95 -41.64
C HIS A 291 -5.99 -17.71 -40.67
N PHE A 292 -4.78 -17.93 -41.18
CA PHE A 292 -3.56 -17.75 -40.38
C PHE A 292 -3.30 -16.28 -40.02
N VAL A 293 -3.58 -15.32 -40.90
CA VAL A 293 -3.44 -13.88 -40.64
C VAL A 293 -4.34 -13.45 -39.47
N GLY A 294 -5.58 -13.98 -39.42
CA GLY A 294 -6.51 -13.69 -38.31
C GLY A 294 -5.98 -14.16 -36.95
N VAL A 295 -5.49 -15.39 -36.88
CA VAL A 295 -4.90 -15.96 -35.68
C VAL A 295 -3.69 -15.15 -35.23
N LEU A 296 -2.79 -14.81 -36.18
CA LEU A 296 -1.59 -14.01 -35.90
C LEU A 296 -1.94 -12.65 -35.25
N ALA A 297 -2.93 -11.96 -35.78
CA ALA A 297 -3.33 -10.66 -35.26
C ALA A 297 -3.94 -10.74 -33.83
N VAL A 298 -4.69 -11.81 -33.55
CA VAL A 298 -5.19 -12.07 -32.18
C VAL A 298 -4.04 -12.32 -31.21
N PHE A 299 -3.05 -13.10 -31.60
CA PHE A 299 -1.86 -13.33 -30.77
C PHE A 299 -1.02 -12.07 -30.57
N ALA A 300 -0.87 -11.23 -31.60
CA ALA A 300 -0.21 -9.94 -31.49
C ALA A 300 -0.97 -9.02 -30.52
N ALA A 301 -2.28 -8.90 -30.65
CA ALA A 301 -3.11 -8.13 -29.73
C ALA A 301 -3.03 -8.64 -28.28
N ALA A 302 -3.08 -9.95 -28.11
CA ALA A 302 -2.93 -10.56 -26.78
C ALA A 302 -1.53 -10.32 -26.19
N ALA A 303 -0.47 -10.36 -27.00
CA ALA A 303 0.89 -10.04 -26.54
C ALA A 303 1.00 -8.60 -26.09
N PHE A 304 0.42 -7.63 -26.83
CA PHE A 304 0.36 -6.23 -26.42
C PHE A 304 -0.37 -6.03 -25.08
N TYR A 305 -1.27 -6.91 -24.71
CA TYR A 305 -1.95 -6.88 -23.42
C TYR A 305 -1.18 -7.61 -22.31
N LEU A 306 -0.72 -8.84 -22.58
CA LEU A 306 -0.11 -9.70 -21.58
C LEU A 306 1.28 -9.21 -21.13
N LEU A 307 2.06 -8.59 -22.02
CA LEU A 307 3.39 -8.08 -21.67
C LEU A 307 3.35 -6.95 -20.62
N PRO A 308 2.54 -5.88 -20.80
CA PRO A 308 2.38 -4.87 -19.74
C PRO A 308 1.78 -5.45 -18.46
N SER A 309 0.84 -6.40 -18.57
CA SER A 309 0.22 -7.05 -17.43
C SER A 309 1.24 -7.81 -16.56
N ALA A 310 2.13 -8.58 -17.19
CA ALA A 310 3.19 -9.31 -16.47
C ALA A 310 4.16 -8.37 -15.73
N ASN A 311 4.48 -7.19 -16.32
CA ASN A 311 5.31 -6.18 -15.65
C ASN A 311 4.61 -5.60 -14.42
N LYS A 312 3.34 -5.20 -14.55
CA LYS A 312 2.52 -4.71 -13.44
C LYS A 312 2.39 -5.75 -12.33
N MET A 313 2.14 -7.03 -12.66
CA MET A 313 2.11 -8.10 -11.66
C MET A 313 3.40 -8.19 -10.86
N SER A 314 4.56 -8.04 -11.52
CA SER A 314 5.87 -8.06 -10.86
C SER A 314 6.05 -6.87 -9.92
N GLU A 315 5.61 -5.67 -10.32
CA GLU A 315 5.64 -4.46 -9.51
C GLU A 315 4.72 -4.58 -8.28
N TYR A 316 3.49 -5.06 -8.47
CA TYR A 316 2.53 -5.28 -7.38
C TYR A 316 3.04 -6.32 -6.38
N LEU A 317 3.59 -7.44 -6.85
CA LEU A 317 4.19 -8.47 -5.99
C LEU A 317 5.36 -7.92 -5.18
N ALA A 318 6.26 -7.17 -5.81
CA ALA A 318 7.39 -6.56 -5.12
C ALA A 318 6.92 -5.59 -4.02
N SER A 319 5.91 -4.76 -4.30
CA SER A 319 5.33 -3.85 -3.33
C SER A 319 4.64 -4.58 -2.17
N ILE A 320 3.87 -5.65 -2.44
CA ILE A 320 3.22 -6.47 -1.41
C ILE A 320 4.24 -7.12 -0.49
N ILE A 321 5.34 -7.65 -1.04
CA ILE A 321 6.42 -8.26 -0.26
C ILE A 321 7.13 -7.20 0.60
N HIS A 322 7.41 -6.03 0.03
CA HIS A 322 8.05 -4.93 0.74
C HIS A 322 7.21 -4.46 1.95
N ASN A 323 5.92 -4.35 1.79
CA ASN A 323 4.99 -3.88 2.82
C ASN A 323 4.52 -5.02 3.76
N GLY A 324 4.93 -6.25 3.51
CA GLY A 324 4.46 -7.44 4.24
C GLY A 324 4.71 -7.40 5.75
N VAL A 325 5.81 -6.79 6.18
CA VAL A 325 6.16 -6.63 7.61
C VAL A 325 5.12 -5.76 8.31
N VAL A 326 4.74 -4.64 7.68
CA VAL A 326 3.74 -3.71 8.22
C VAL A 326 2.35 -4.34 8.30
N ILE A 327 2.00 -5.19 7.32
CA ILE A 327 0.72 -5.91 7.33
C ILE A 327 0.59 -6.80 8.57
N HIS A 328 1.65 -7.48 8.99
CA HIS A 328 1.61 -8.32 10.20
C HIS A 328 1.49 -7.46 11.47
N LYS A 329 2.31 -6.41 11.58
CA LYS A 329 2.27 -5.48 12.72
C LYS A 329 0.87 -4.88 12.90
N ILE A 330 0.32 -4.25 11.86
CA ILE A 330 -1.02 -3.66 11.89
C ILE A 330 -2.08 -4.74 12.16
N GLY A 331 -1.94 -5.94 11.58
CA GLY A 331 -2.88 -7.04 11.79
C GLY A 331 -3.01 -7.47 13.25
N GLU A 332 -1.98 -7.29 14.06
CA GLU A 332 -1.99 -7.63 15.48
C GLU A 332 -2.41 -6.44 16.36
N GLU A 333 -1.88 -5.27 16.12
CA GLU A 333 -2.07 -4.08 16.93
C GLU A 333 -3.38 -3.35 16.62
N TYR A 334 -3.64 -3.03 15.36
CA TYR A 334 -4.83 -2.27 14.97
C TYR A 334 -6.13 -3.04 15.21
N THR A 335 -6.11 -4.38 15.13
CA THR A 335 -7.31 -5.18 15.44
C THR A 335 -7.80 -4.97 16.87
N LYS A 336 -6.88 -4.76 17.81
CA LYS A 336 -7.22 -4.46 19.20
C LYS A 336 -7.81 -3.05 19.37
N ILE A 337 -7.30 -2.09 18.58
CA ILE A 337 -7.72 -0.69 18.62
C ILE A 337 -9.05 -0.48 17.88
N ARG A 338 -9.27 -1.23 16.80
CA ARG A 338 -10.44 -1.09 15.94
C ARG A 338 -11.77 -1.23 16.70
N ASP A 339 -11.82 -2.18 17.60
CA ASP A 339 -13.05 -2.56 18.29
C ASP A 339 -13.25 -1.81 19.63
N LEU A 340 -12.29 -0.93 19.99
CA LEU A 340 -12.41 -0.07 21.17
C LEU A 340 -13.38 1.10 20.89
N GLU A 341 -14.32 1.31 21.80
CA GLU A 341 -15.08 2.56 21.84
C GLU A 341 -14.21 3.62 22.52
N ILE A 342 -13.76 4.59 21.72
CA ILE A 342 -12.97 5.73 22.22
C ILE A 342 -13.87 6.95 22.08
N ASP A 343 -14.34 7.44 23.21
CA ASP A 343 -15.11 8.67 23.24
C ASP A 343 -14.23 9.83 23.71
N LEU A 344 -14.00 10.79 22.82
CA LEU A 344 -13.34 12.05 23.12
C LEU A 344 -14.33 13.23 23.07
N SER A 345 -15.61 12.94 22.79
CA SER A 345 -16.63 13.98 22.58
C SER A 345 -17.18 14.56 23.87
N GLU A 346 -16.87 13.94 25.00
CA GLU A 346 -17.13 14.56 26.27
C GLU A 346 -16.06 15.65 26.51
N GLU A 347 -16.16 16.81 25.84
CA GLU A 347 -15.83 18.08 26.48
C GLU A 347 -16.77 18.15 27.69
N ARG A 348 -16.35 17.52 28.77
CA ARG A 348 -17.11 17.58 30.01
C ARG A 348 -17.04 19.03 30.45
N ASP A 349 -18.18 19.67 30.42
CA ASP A 349 -18.40 20.99 31.01
C ASP A 349 -18.29 20.81 32.51
N TYR A 350 -17.05 20.60 33.00
CA TYR A 350 -16.79 20.58 34.41
C TYR A 350 -16.91 22.00 34.91
N PRO A 351 -17.76 22.23 35.92
CA PRO A 351 -17.79 23.52 36.56
C PRO A 351 -16.37 23.84 37.06
N ALA A 352 -15.80 24.94 36.56
CA ALA A 352 -14.45 25.34 36.95
C ALA A 352 -14.37 25.37 38.49
N MET A 353 -13.55 24.46 39.04
CA MET A 353 -13.29 24.48 40.50
C MET A 353 -12.46 25.73 40.81
N ALA A 354 -13.10 26.70 41.47
CA ALA A 354 -12.38 27.84 41.99
C ALA A 354 -11.63 27.41 43.25
N LEU A 355 -10.29 27.55 43.23
CA LEU A 355 -9.51 27.35 44.44
C LEU A 355 -9.88 28.45 45.46
N GLU A 356 -10.50 28.08 46.57
CA GLU A 356 -10.95 28.99 47.61
C GLU A 356 -10.01 29.02 48.83
N ARG A 357 -9.37 27.88 49.15
CA ARG A 357 -8.54 27.73 50.36
C ARG A 357 -7.13 27.26 50.06
N GLU A 358 -6.99 25.99 49.61
CA GLU A 358 -5.67 25.34 49.50
C GLU A 358 -5.64 24.15 48.55
N ILE A 359 -4.47 23.84 48.02
CA ILE A 359 -4.14 22.54 47.45
C ILE A 359 -3.41 21.76 48.55
N ARG A 360 -3.86 20.53 48.84
CA ARG A 360 -3.23 19.70 49.86
C ARG A 360 -2.83 18.36 49.27
N VAL A 361 -1.56 18.00 49.43
CA VAL A 361 -0.98 16.72 49.13
C VAL A 361 -0.83 15.96 50.44
N ASN A 362 -1.43 14.77 50.52
CA ASN A 362 -1.43 13.95 51.73
C ASN A 362 -0.82 12.59 51.48
N ASP A 363 0.28 12.27 52.14
CA ASP A 363 0.96 10.97 52.17
C ASP A 363 1.21 10.37 50.80
N MET A 364 1.62 11.22 49.84
CA MET A 364 1.71 10.90 48.42
C MET A 364 3.00 10.14 48.11
N THR A 365 2.84 8.98 47.44
CA THR A 365 3.95 8.18 46.90
C THR A 365 3.76 8.00 45.41
N PHE A 366 4.86 8.17 44.65
CA PHE A 366 4.85 7.99 43.20
C PHE A 366 6.14 7.34 42.68
N THR A 367 5.96 6.30 41.86
CA THR A 367 6.99 5.55 41.17
C THR A 367 6.71 5.56 39.65
N TYR A 368 7.69 5.88 38.80
CA TYR A 368 7.55 5.70 37.34
C TYR A 368 7.47 4.20 36.99
N PRO A 369 6.73 3.81 35.97
CA PRO A 369 6.50 2.39 35.64
C PRO A 369 7.76 1.55 35.42
N GLU A 370 8.89 2.15 35.06
CA GLU A 370 10.17 1.47 34.80
C GLU A 370 11.17 1.58 35.97
N MET A 371 10.78 2.20 37.09
CA MET A 371 11.62 2.36 38.26
C MET A 371 11.17 1.41 39.39
N GLU A 372 12.12 0.84 40.11
CA GLU A 372 11.85 0.02 41.29
C GLU A 372 11.67 0.86 42.55
N GLU A 373 12.34 2.04 42.61
CA GLU A 373 12.29 2.92 43.79
C GLU A 373 11.34 4.11 43.51
N PRO A 374 10.60 4.55 44.56
CA PRO A 374 9.72 5.71 44.47
C PRO A 374 10.53 7.00 44.27
N VAL A 375 10.10 7.83 43.32
CA VAL A 375 10.67 9.18 43.09
C VAL A 375 10.19 10.14 44.17
N LEU A 376 8.97 9.95 44.66
CA LEU A 376 8.39 10.68 45.78
C LEU A 376 7.83 9.67 46.75
N SER A 377 8.13 9.80 48.04
CA SER A 377 7.71 8.87 49.11
C SER A 377 7.14 9.65 50.28
N HIS A 378 5.91 9.34 50.67
CA HIS A 378 5.21 9.90 51.80
C HIS A 378 5.19 11.43 51.90
N VAL A 379 5.04 12.11 50.73
CA VAL A 379 5.13 13.58 50.64
C VAL A 379 3.84 14.22 51.16
N ASN A 380 4.02 15.21 52.03
CA ASN A 380 2.93 16.01 52.59
C ASN A 380 3.24 17.50 52.34
N VAL A 381 2.35 18.20 51.58
CA VAL A 381 2.52 19.63 51.23
C VAL A 381 1.16 20.29 51.25
N THR A 382 1.10 21.50 51.79
CA THR A 382 -0.08 22.38 51.72
C THR A 382 0.31 23.67 51.01
N ILE A 383 -0.44 24.02 49.96
CA ILE A 383 -0.26 25.25 49.15
C ILE A 383 -1.50 26.12 49.37
N PRO A 384 -1.44 27.16 50.22
CA PRO A 384 -2.56 28.08 50.42
C PRO A 384 -2.89 28.88 49.16
N LYS A 385 -4.17 29.25 49.02
CA LYS A 385 -4.60 30.19 47.97
C LYS A 385 -3.78 31.49 48.01
N ASN A 386 -3.49 32.04 46.83
CA ASN A 386 -2.70 33.27 46.67
C ASN A 386 -1.26 33.20 47.23
N SER A 387 -0.72 32.01 47.46
CA SER A 387 0.69 31.79 47.82
C SER A 387 1.53 31.42 46.58
N SER A 388 2.83 31.71 46.66
CA SER A 388 3.82 31.20 45.71
C SER A 388 4.71 30.19 46.38
N VAL A 389 4.83 29.00 45.83
CA VAL A 389 5.65 27.91 46.37
C VAL A 389 6.73 27.56 45.35
N ALA A 390 7.98 27.39 45.84
CA ALA A 390 9.10 26.95 45.05
C ALA A 390 9.58 25.57 45.52
N PHE A 391 9.68 24.60 44.62
CA PHE A 391 10.33 23.31 44.90
C PHE A 391 11.84 23.41 44.63
N ILE A 392 12.62 23.26 45.68
CA ILE A 392 14.09 23.40 45.61
C ILE A 392 14.77 22.06 45.89
N GLY A 393 15.81 21.71 45.17
CA GLY A 393 16.55 20.47 45.33
C GLY A 393 17.46 20.17 44.13
N PRO A 394 18.34 19.17 44.23
CA PRO A 394 19.24 18.76 43.16
C PRO A 394 18.48 18.26 41.92
N SER A 395 19.20 18.08 40.81
CA SER A 395 18.61 17.42 39.63
C SER A 395 18.18 15.99 40.00
N GLY A 396 17.02 15.55 39.57
CA GLY A 396 16.49 14.21 39.92
C GLY A 396 15.70 14.13 41.25
N ALA A 397 15.60 15.22 42.05
CA ALA A 397 14.87 15.23 43.33
C ALA A 397 13.34 15.21 43.19
N GLY A 398 12.77 14.88 42.08
CA GLY A 398 11.29 14.73 41.90
C GLY A 398 10.52 16.04 41.75
N LYS A 399 11.18 17.21 41.56
CA LYS A 399 10.51 18.53 41.48
C LYS A 399 9.47 18.60 40.35
N THR A 400 9.86 18.20 39.16
CA THR A 400 8.94 18.16 37.96
C THR A 400 7.83 17.16 38.20
N THR A 401 8.15 15.98 38.73
CA THR A 401 7.19 14.93 39.06
C THR A 401 6.14 15.43 40.06
N MET A 402 6.53 16.22 41.07
CA MET A 402 5.64 16.82 42.04
C MET A 402 4.66 17.81 41.36
N VAL A 403 5.17 18.64 40.45
CA VAL A 403 4.33 19.58 39.70
C VAL A 403 3.35 18.83 38.79
N ASP A 404 3.80 17.80 38.07
CA ASP A 404 2.97 17.00 37.15
C ASP A 404 1.87 16.25 37.91
N LEU A 405 2.13 15.82 39.15
CA LEU A 405 1.11 15.21 40.03
C LEU A 405 0.10 16.25 40.51
N ILE A 406 0.54 17.45 40.91
CA ILE A 406 -0.37 18.53 41.33
C ILE A 406 -1.26 18.99 40.19
N LEU A 407 -0.71 19.01 38.96
CA LEU A 407 -1.46 19.35 37.73
C LEU A 407 -2.42 18.22 37.29
N GLY A 408 -2.38 17.03 37.94
CA GLY A 408 -3.22 15.89 37.57
C GLY A 408 -2.77 15.19 36.28
N VAL A 409 -1.59 15.54 35.72
CA VAL A 409 -1.01 14.90 34.53
C VAL A 409 -0.49 13.48 34.88
N LEU A 410 0.07 13.32 36.08
CA LEU A 410 0.42 12.05 36.68
C LEU A 410 -0.57 11.72 37.80
N LYS A 411 -0.78 10.41 38.07
CA LYS A 411 -1.64 9.92 39.14
C LYS A 411 -0.78 9.26 40.21
N PRO A 412 -0.91 9.63 41.49
CA PRO A 412 -0.19 8.96 42.58
C PRO A 412 -0.64 7.50 42.76
N GLN A 413 0.28 6.62 43.14
CA GLN A 413 -0.04 5.23 43.51
C GLN A 413 -0.62 5.14 44.93
N GLU A 414 -0.09 5.98 45.84
CA GLU A 414 -0.57 6.05 47.22
C GLU A 414 -0.75 7.51 47.63
N GLY A 415 -1.64 7.75 48.58
CA GLY A 415 -2.01 9.07 49.04
C GLY A 415 -3.01 9.78 48.14
N GLN A 416 -3.22 11.06 48.34
CA GLN A 416 -4.21 11.83 47.60
C GLN A 416 -3.79 13.32 47.45
N ILE A 417 -4.27 13.94 46.40
CA ILE A 417 -4.12 15.39 46.16
C ILE A 417 -5.52 15.98 46.17
N THR A 418 -5.77 16.90 47.05
CA THR A 418 -7.10 17.54 47.21
C THR A 418 -7.04 19.03 46.88
N LEU A 419 -8.08 19.54 46.24
CA LEU A 419 -8.35 20.95 45.98
C LEU A 419 -9.56 21.32 46.90
N ASP A 420 -9.29 22.13 47.92
CA ASP A 420 -10.30 22.51 48.94
C ASP A 420 -11.03 21.31 49.59
N GLY A 421 -10.34 20.16 49.73
CA GLY A 421 -10.86 18.93 50.28
C GLY A 421 -11.51 17.97 49.25
N VAL A 422 -11.62 18.34 48.02
CA VAL A 422 -12.09 17.46 46.91
C VAL A 422 -10.90 16.80 46.25
N ASP A 423 -10.91 15.47 46.13
CA ASP A 423 -9.83 14.71 45.51
C ASP A 423 -9.71 15.01 44.00
N THR A 424 -8.53 15.47 43.58
CA THR A 424 -8.27 15.79 42.18
C THR A 424 -8.29 14.55 41.27
N VAL A 425 -7.96 13.37 41.82
CA VAL A 425 -8.00 12.10 41.05
C VAL A 425 -9.45 11.72 40.72
N SER A 426 -10.35 11.91 41.70
CA SER A 426 -11.79 11.68 41.45
C SER A 426 -12.36 12.64 40.42
N TYR A 427 -11.79 13.83 40.29
CA TYR A 427 -12.18 14.84 39.29
C TYR A 427 -11.63 14.52 37.90
N THR A 428 -10.43 13.93 37.82
CA THR A 428 -9.82 13.51 36.55
C THR A 428 -10.33 12.13 36.07
N HIS A 429 -10.86 11.29 36.92
CA HIS A 429 -11.52 10.04 36.53
C HIS A 429 -12.94 10.24 36.00
N LEU A 430 -13.51 11.39 36.21
CA LEU A 430 -14.74 11.83 35.57
C LEU A 430 -14.43 12.49 34.19
N THR A 431 -13.17 12.54 33.74
CA THR A 431 -12.70 12.77 32.40
C THR A 431 -12.21 11.41 31.85
#